data_ca854371443a33ca1a2500198445ae48
#
_entry.id   ca854371443a33ca1a2500198445ae48
#
_cell.length_a   1.000
_cell.length_b   1.000
_cell.length_c   1.000
_cell.angle_alpha   90.00
_cell.angle_beta   90.00
_cell.angle_gamma   90.00
#
_symmetry.space_group_name_H-M   'P 1'
#
loop_
_entity.id
_entity.type
_entity.pdbx_description
1 polymer ?
#
loop_
_entity_poly.entity_id
_entity_poly.type
_entity_poly.pdbx_seq_one_letter_code
_entity_poly.pdbx_strand_id
1 'polypeptide(L)'
;MQKLLHNLLSLSICLSFHLTADFVIDVRTLDEHRSGHLKGSINIEWKKIASIEESISKDEKIYLYCRSGNRSGKAADTLISRGYKDVINLGSVESAAEQLKRNIVKKDQ
;
A
#
# COMPACT_ATOMS: atom_id res chain seq x y z
N MET A 1 -15.76 -0.53 47.01
CA MET A 1 -16.52 -0.09 46.27
C MET A 1 -16.15 0.70 45.14
N GLN A 2 -15.99 1.71 45.07
CA GLN A 2 -15.63 2.48 43.97
C GLN A 2 -14.55 1.99 43.16
N LYS A 3 -13.74 1.28 43.64
CA LYS A 3 -12.68 0.84 42.88
C LYS A 3 -13.10 0.35 41.56
N LEU A 4 -14.13 -0.16 41.42
CA LEU A 4 -14.51 -0.72 40.19
C LEU A 4 -14.45 0.24 39.12
N LEU A 5 -14.84 1.34 39.32
CA LEU A 5 -14.83 2.31 38.33
C LEU A 5 -13.59 2.37 37.60
N HIS A 6 -12.58 2.40 38.22
CA HIS A 6 -11.40 2.58 37.48
C HIS A 6 -11.22 1.54 36.47
N ASN A 7 -11.65 0.47 36.69
CA ASN A 7 -11.47 -0.55 35.74
C ASN A 7 -11.90 -0.10 34.43
N LEU A 8 -12.94 0.48 34.38
CA LEU A 8 -13.48 0.91 33.17
C LEU A 8 -12.50 1.64 32.38
N LEU A 9 -11.82 2.45 32.95
CA LEU A 9 -10.89 3.23 32.25
C LEU A 9 -9.99 2.37 31.51
N SER A 10 -9.47 1.48 32.13
CA SER A 10 -8.53 0.64 31.50
C SER A 10 -9.10 0.15 30.21
N LEU A 11 -10.31 -0.07 30.14
CA LEU A 11 -10.90 -0.54 28.96
C LEU A 11 -10.73 0.37 27.84
N SER A 12 -11.03 1.53 28.03
CA SER A 12 -10.98 2.45 26.95
C SER A 12 -9.63 2.37 26.32
N ILE A 13 -8.68 2.07 26.99
CA ILE A 13 -7.39 2.01 26.45
C ILE A 13 -7.28 0.95 25.43
N CYS A 14 -7.87 -0.11 25.66
CA CYS A 14 -7.79 -1.19 24.74
C CYS A 14 -8.19 -0.78 23.37
N LEU A 15 -8.85 0.28 23.29
CA LEU A 15 -9.32 0.66 22.01
C LEU A 15 -8.31 1.32 21.20
N SER A 16 -7.24 1.58 21.72
CA SER A 16 -6.30 2.29 20.93
C SER A 16 -5.65 1.36 19.99
N PHE A 17 -6.39 0.60 19.22
CA PHE A 17 -5.74 -0.16 18.29
C PHE A 17 -5.81 0.53 16.96
N HIS A 18 -4.74 0.62 16.27
CA HIS A 18 -4.66 1.29 15.01
C HIS A 18 -4.79 0.36 13.84
N LEU A 19 -5.57 0.78 12.91
CA LEU A 19 -5.66 0.04 11.69
C LEU A 19 -4.75 0.75 10.74
N THR A 20 -3.62 0.19 10.49
CA THR A 20 -2.75 0.81 9.51
C THR A 20 -3.08 0.13 8.20
N ALA A 21 -3.31 0.91 7.20
CA ALA A 21 -3.60 0.38 5.89
C ALA A 21 -2.31 0.34 5.09
N ASP A 22 -2.08 -0.77 4.43
CA ASP A 22 -0.95 -0.87 3.53
C ASP A 22 -1.50 -0.62 2.15
N PHE A 23 -0.84 0.22 1.41
CA PHE A 23 -1.27 0.54 0.05
C PHE A 23 -0.43 -0.24 -0.94
N VAL A 24 -1.08 -0.92 -1.86
CA VAL A 24 -0.38 -1.68 -2.89
C VAL A 24 -0.72 -1.03 -4.21
N ILE A 25 0.27 -0.52 -4.90
CA ILE A 25 0.06 0.24 -6.14
C ILE A 25 0.77 -0.43 -7.31
N ASP A 26 -0.03 -0.70 -8.34
CA ASP A 26 0.48 -1.23 -9.60
C ASP A 26 0.80 -0.01 -10.45
N VAL A 27 2.08 0.19 -10.76
CA VAL A 27 2.49 1.37 -11.49
C VAL A 27 2.64 1.13 -13.00
N ARG A 28 2.03 0.04 -13.49
CA ARG A 28 2.02 -0.28 -14.91
C ARG A 28 0.88 0.48 -15.59
N THR A 29 0.71 0.25 -16.87
CA THR A 29 -0.39 0.87 -17.60
C THR A 29 -1.70 0.21 -17.19
N LEU A 30 -2.80 0.87 -17.51
CA LEU A 30 -4.12 0.35 -17.19
C LEU A 30 -4.35 -0.99 -17.90
N ASP A 31 -3.93 -1.12 -19.15
CA ASP A 31 -4.11 -2.37 -19.88
C ASP A 31 -3.34 -3.51 -19.22
N GLU A 32 -2.14 -3.25 -18.76
CA GLU A 32 -1.38 -4.27 -18.05
C GLU A 32 -2.08 -4.65 -16.76
N HIS A 33 -2.58 -3.67 -16.05
CA HIS A 33 -3.30 -3.90 -14.79
C HIS A 33 -4.51 -4.81 -15.04
N ARG A 34 -5.28 -4.50 -16.07
CA ARG A 34 -6.46 -5.29 -16.37
C ARG A 34 -6.16 -6.72 -16.78
N SER A 35 -4.99 -6.94 -17.33
CA SER A 35 -4.64 -8.28 -17.78
C SER A 35 -4.21 -9.18 -16.61
N GLY A 36 -3.97 -8.62 -15.46
CA GLY A 36 -3.62 -9.38 -14.27
C GLY A 36 -2.94 -8.47 -13.26
N HIS A 37 -3.50 -8.36 -12.07
CA HIS A 37 -2.96 -7.51 -11.00
C HIS A 37 -3.25 -8.14 -9.64
N LEU A 38 -2.56 -7.67 -8.62
CA LEU A 38 -2.82 -8.18 -7.28
C LEU A 38 -4.19 -7.72 -6.84
N LYS A 39 -4.93 -8.62 -6.25
CA LYS A 39 -6.25 -8.31 -5.74
C LYS A 39 -6.12 -7.15 -4.75
N GLY A 40 -6.94 -6.14 -4.94
CA GLY A 40 -6.92 -4.97 -4.07
C GLY A 40 -5.88 -3.92 -4.40
N SER A 41 -5.06 -4.13 -5.42
CA SER A 41 -4.07 -3.11 -5.76
C SER A 41 -4.73 -1.97 -6.54
N ILE A 42 -4.13 -0.80 -6.43
CA ILE A 42 -4.61 0.40 -7.11
C ILE A 42 -3.69 0.62 -8.29
N ASN A 43 -4.26 1.00 -9.43
CA ASN A 43 -3.43 1.26 -10.60
C ASN A 43 -3.16 2.76 -10.74
N ILE A 44 -1.89 3.14 -10.61
CA ILE A 44 -1.45 4.51 -10.84
C ILE A 44 -0.12 4.40 -11.59
N GLU A 45 -0.10 4.83 -12.83
CA GLU A 45 1.12 4.69 -13.63
C GLU A 45 2.28 5.45 -13.00
N TRP A 46 3.47 4.93 -13.15
CA TRP A 46 4.63 5.43 -12.43
C TRP A 46 4.89 6.92 -12.65
N LYS A 47 4.57 7.44 -13.81
CA LYS A 47 4.80 8.85 -14.06
C LYS A 47 3.80 9.75 -13.32
N LYS A 48 2.75 9.18 -12.80
CA LYS A 48 1.74 9.93 -12.08
C LYS A 48 1.75 9.61 -10.59
N ILE A 49 2.77 8.92 -10.13
CA ILE A 49 2.77 8.43 -8.75
C ILE A 49 2.73 9.56 -7.72
N ALA A 50 3.26 10.72 -8.05
CA ALA A 50 3.25 11.83 -7.10
C ALA A 50 1.84 12.29 -6.73
N SER A 51 0.84 11.92 -7.54
CA SER A 51 -0.53 12.34 -7.26
C SER A 51 -1.07 11.75 -5.96
N ILE A 52 -0.43 10.72 -5.41
CA ILE A 52 -0.93 10.13 -4.17
C ILE A 52 -0.73 11.08 -3.00
N GLU A 53 0.09 12.13 -3.16
CA GLU A 53 0.29 13.07 -2.07
C GLU A 53 -1.01 13.72 -1.62
N GLU A 54 -2.01 13.75 -2.48
CA GLU A 54 -3.29 14.37 -2.13
C GLU A 54 -4.17 13.47 -1.26
N SER A 55 -3.88 12.21 -1.19
CA SER A 55 -4.77 11.28 -0.51
C SER A 55 -4.09 10.28 0.42
N ILE A 56 -2.78 10.09 0.30
CA ILE A 56 -2.09 9.10 1.12
C ILE A 56 -1.01 9.79 1.95
N SER A 57 -1.08 9.62 3.24
CA SER A 57 -0.12 10.24 4.16
C SER A 57 1.29 9.69 3.95
N LYS A 58 2.28 10.51 4.19
CA LYS A 58 3.67 10.12 3.99
C LYS A 58 4.17 9.14 5.04
N ASP A 59 3.38 8.86 6.05
CA ASP A 59 3.73 7.89 7.07
C ASP A 59 3.17 6.51 6.75
N GLU A 60 2.39 6.38 5.70
CA GLU A 60 1.80 5.09 5.35
C GLU A 60 2.81 4.20 4.63
N LYS A 61 2.62 2.91 4.76
CA LYS A 61 3.48 1.96 4.06
C LYS A 61 2.95 1.77 2.66
N ILE A 62 3.80 1.95 1.67
CA ILE A 62 3.42 1.85 0.28
C ILE A 62 4.23 0.77 -0.43
N TYR A 63 3.52 -0.17 -1.01
CA TYR A 63 4.14 -1.21 -1.82
C TYR A 63 3.91 -0.87 -3.28
N LEU A 64 4.93 -1.00 -4.08
CA LEU A 64 4.84 -0.71 -5.51
C LEU A 64 5.30 -1.92 -6.29
N TYR A 65 4.67 -2.20 -7.41
CA TYR A 65 5.15 -3.24 -8.29
C TYR A 65 4.89 -2.86 -9.74
N CYS A 66 5.61 -3.50 -10.64
CA CYS A 66 5.40 -3.32 -12.06
C CYS A 66 5.64 -4.66 -12.76
N ARG A 67 6.24 -4.67 -13.92
CA ARG A 67 6.49 -5.90 -14.63
C ARG A 67 7.83 -6.51 -14.25
N SER A 68 8.83 -5.68 -14.06
CA SER A 68 10.18 -6.15 -13.75
C SER A 68 10.82 -5.47 -12.54
N GLY A 69 10.18 -4.47 -11.99
CA GLY A 69 10.76 -3.69 -10.89
C GLY A 69 11.39 -2.39 -11.33
N ASN A 70 11.54 -2.14 -12.64
CA ASN A 70 12.19 -0.94 -13.11
C ASN A 70 11.29 0.30 -12.94
N ARG A 71 10.07 0.25 -13.44
CA ARG A 71 9.14 1.38 -13.30
C ARG A 71 8.78 1.60 -11.83
N SER A 72 8.60 0.51 -11.08
CA SER A 72 8.29 0.64 -9.66
C SER A 72 9.48 1.19 -8.87
N GLY A 73 10.70 0.93 -9.33
CA GLY A 73 11.89 1.53 -8.71
C GLY A 73 11.89 3.03 -8.91
N LYS A 74 11.52 3.49 -10.12
CA LYS A 74 11.48 4.92 -10.40
C LYS A 74 10.36 5.58 -9.60
N ALA A 75 9.23 4.91 -9.47
CA ALA A 75 8.13 5.43 -8.67
C ALA A 75 8.54 5.53 -7.21
N ALA A 76 9.25 4.53 -6.72
CA ALA A 76 9.71 4.53 -5.33
C ALA A 76 10.65 5.72 -5.09
N ASP A 77 11.58 5.95 -6.01
CA ASP A 77 12.51 7.06 -5.87
C ASP A 77 11.76 8.40 -5.84
N THR A 78 10.74 8.53 -6.66
CA THR A 78 9.94 9.74 -6.65
C THR A 78 9.27 9.95 -5.29
N LEU A 79 8.65 8.90 -4.76
CA LEU A 79 7.96 9.02 -3.49
C LEU A 79 8.91 9.30 -2.33
N ILE A 80 10.05 8.64 -2.33
CA ILE A 80 11.03 8.85 -1.28
C ILE A 80 11.53 10.29 -1.32
N SER A 81 11.80 10.81 -2.52
CA SER A 81 12.26 12.19 -2.64
C SER A 81 11.19 13.18 -2.20
N ARG A 82 9.95 12.78 -2.16
CA ARG A 82 8.85 13.63 -1.75
C ARG A 82 8.47 13.41 -0.28
N GLY A 83 9.25 12.65 0.44
CA GLY A 83 9.07 12.51 1.88
C GLY A 83 8.35 11.28 2.37
N TYR A 84 8.02 10.35 1.48
CA TYR A 84 7.40 9.10 1.94
C TYR A 84 8.47 8.27 2.62
N LYS A 85 8.16 7.78 3.80
CA LYS A 85 9.15 7.12 4.65
C LYS A 85 9.21 5.61 4.52
N ASP A 86 8.17 4.99 4.01
CA ASP A 86 8.11 3.52 4.00
C ASP A 86 7.62 3.06 2.64
N VAL A 87 8.52 2.99 1.68
CA VAL A 87 8.17 2.63 0.31
C VAL A 87 8.97 1.40 -0.09
N ILE A 88 8.27 0.39 -0.56
CA ILE A 88 8.90 -0.88 -0.90
C ILE A 88 8.60 -1.27 -2.33
N ASN A 89 9.64 -1.50 -3.11
CA ASN A 89 9.50 -1.97 -4.48
C ASN A 89 9.45 -3.49 -4.45
N LEU A 90 8.31 -4.07 -4.81
CA LEU A 90 8.14 -5.51 -4.79
C LEU A 90 8.54 -6.21 -6.07
N GLY A 91 8.91 -5.46 -7.09
CA GLY A 91 9.37 -6.07 -8.35
C GLY A 91 8.24 -6.38 -9.31
N SER A 92 8.16 -7.62 -9.76
CA SER A 92 7.15 -8.02 -10.72
C SER A 92 5.82 -8.34 -10.05
N VAL A 93 4.78 -8.52 -10.87
CA VAL A 93 3.47 -8.91 -10.35
C VAL A 93 3.59 -10.23 -9.60
N GLU A 94 4.31 -11.19 -10.18
CA GLU A 94 4.46 -12.50 -9.55
C GLU A 94 5.21 -12.41 -8.23
N SER A 95 6.27 -11.62 -8.21
CA SER A 95 7.04 -11.43 -7.00
C SER A 95 6.20 -10.76 -5.92
N ALA A 96 5.43 -9.76 -6.32
CA ALA A 96 4.57 -9.05 -5.37
C ALA A 96 3.49 -9.99 -4.82
N ALA A 97 2.92 -10.81 -5.68
CA ALA A 97 1.90 -11.76 -5.27
C ALA A 97 2.45 -12.73 -4.23
N GLU A 98 3.66 -13.20 -4.46
CA GLU A 98 4.28 -14.12 -3.53
C GLU A 98 4.63 -13.47 -2.22
N GLN A 99 5.22 -12.28 -2.26
CA GLN A 99 5.61 -11.60 -1.03
C GLN A 99 4.42 -11.21 -0.17
N LEU A 100 3.34 -10.77 -0.78
CA LEU A 100 2.16 -10.33 -0.03
C LEU A 100 1.11 -11.42 0.13
N LYS A 101 1.34 -12.58 -0.48
CA LYS A 101 0.38 -13.69 -0.43
C LYS A 101 -0.99 -13.25 -0.89
N ARG A 102 -1.03 -12.60 -2.03
CA ARG A 102 -2.28 -12.15 -2.62
C ARG A 102 -2.47 -12.78 -3.99
N ASN A 103 -3.71 -13.03 -4.34
CA ASN A 103 -4.02 -13.60 -5.64
C ASN A 103 -3.90 -12.58 -6.75
N ILE A 104 -3.61 -13.06 -7.94
CA ILE A 104 -3.58 -12.23 -9.14
C ILE A 104 -4.95 -12.39 -9.76
N VAL A 105 -5.60 -11.27 -10.01
CA VAL A 105 -6.95 -11.27 -10.58
C VAL A 105 -6.97 -10.41 -11.83
N LYS A 106 -8.07 -10.47 -12.59
CA LYS A 106 -8.19 -9.71 -13.83
C LYS A 106 -9.31 -8.71 -13.75
N LYS A 107 -9.16 -7.65 -14.53
CA LYS A 107 -10.14 -6.57 -14.59
C LYS A 107 -10.41 -5.97 -13.21
N ASP A 108 -11.61 -5.90 -12.84
CA ASP A 108 -11.95 -5.22 -11.61
C ASP A 108 -12.20 -6.14 -10.44
N GLN A 109 -11.67 -7.29 -10.45
CA GLN A 109 -11.95 -8.22 -9.35
C GLN A 109 -11.16 -7.93 -8.10
#